data_3e86a76b1e7544d578a2dd21185a503a
#
_entry.id   3e86a76b1e7544d578a2dd21185a503a
#
_cell.length_a   1.000
_cell.length_b   1.000
_cell.length_c   1.000
_cell.angle_alpha   90.00
_cell.angle_beta   90.00
_cell.angle_gamma   90.00
#
_symmetry.space_group_name_H-M   'P 1'
#
loop_
_entity.id
_entity.type
_entity.pdbx_description
1 polymer ?
#
loop_
_entity_poly.entity_id
_entity_poly.type
_entity_poly.pdbx_seq_one_letter_code
_entity_poly.pdbx_strand_id
1 'polypeptide(L)'
;MTRIVQEQEQELEQLKAQLARIEQVLGISQGATLQQSSYQPRRVEPATATAQAIAAQATPPSVAGFRFSGDFRLRLDAAVRGATPSVPGLQNIRGRYRLRMNADRDVATDLSFHGQLSTGAVNNGITFDQDFAGGVSKHPFFISEAYVDFHPGPNFSIRGGKLENIYADNFRFYWDDDVRFNGFNERLRKGNVEFRAGQYFFINPNAFSVSNTSPLTLAGLRPGSIARASQMYHQGATVEDRINPRWRQQLTTDAQLYRNPNLIALTSNPTGVTVTVNPGIGITVAGTAPGVGNATTSPSNAILFAPHYQVVRAAYRLDGTEIGGNPRLPLTWIVQASRNVGTSQLRDAVLTALSVGRTSQAGDVRGMYMFSIKDANSLISQLTDDDLGTGVGVNIATHHFRVDYTIRPNIQFQNLLFLQTERRNSNPAASFFVPLGREAPRTWRYLGQLAISF
;
A
#
# COMPACT_ATOMS: atom_id res chain seq x y z
N MET A 1 39.03 23.72 -20.54
CA MET A 1 38.58 22.31 -20.41
C MET A 1 39.59 21.43 -19.65
N THR A 2 40.87 21.48 -19.92
CA THR A 2 41.89 20.61 -19.32
C THR A 2 42.02 20.73 -17.78
N ARG A 3 41.80 21.92 -17.22
CA ARG A 3 41.92 22.16 -15.77
C ARG A 3 40.78 21.53 -14.96
N ILE A 4 39.56 21.58 -15.46
CA ILE A 4 38.37 20.97 -14.81
C ILE A 4 38.46 19.42 -14.82
N VAL A 5 38.99 18.86 -15.89
CA VAL A 5 39.22 17.41 -15.99
C VAL A 5 40.26 16.96 -14.98
N GLN A 6 41.35 17.70 -14.83
CA GLN A 6 42.39 17.41 -13.85
C GLN A 6 41.92 17.53 -12.39
N GLU A 7 41.09 18.52 -12.09
CA GLU A 7 40.46 18.67 -10.76
C GLU A 7 39.50 17.47 -10.48
N GLN A 8 38.71 17.06 -11.44
CA GLN A 8 37.83 15.89 -11.28
C GLN A 8 38.60 14.57 -11.15
N GLU A 9 39.71 14.39 -11.86
CA GLU A 9 40.59 13.23 -11.68
C GLU A 9 41.22 13.18 -10.29
N GLN A 10 41.64 14.32 -9.74
CA GLN A 10 42.17 14.42 -8.38
C GLN A 10 41.09 14.11 -7.31
N GLU A 11 39.88 14.61 -7.47
CA GLU A 11 38.75 14.26 -6.58
C GLU A 11 38.40 12.77 -6.64
N LEU A 12 38.43 12.16 -7.82
CA LEU A 12 38.18 10.73 -8.01
C LEU A 12 39.23 9.87 -7.29
N GLU A 13 40.50 10.24 -7.38
CA GLU A 13 41.59 9.52 -6.67
C GLU A 13 41.49 9.71 -5.13
N GLN A 14 41.07 10.87 -4.65
CA GLN A 14 40.81 11.08 -3.24
C GLN A 14 39.64 10.24 -2.72
N LEU A 15 38.56 10.14 -3.49
CA LEU A 15 37.41 9.31 -3.15
C LEU A 15 37.76 7.80 -3.14
N LYS A 16 38.56 7.34 -4.09
CA LYS A 16 39.08 5.96 -4.10
C LYS A 16 39.95 5.66 -2.88
N ALA A 17 40.82 6.59 -2.48
CA ALA A 17 41.64 6.45 -1.29
C ALA A 17 40.83 6.45 0.01
N GLN A 18 39.74 7.22 0.09
CA GLN A 18 38.80 7.19 1.21
C GLN A 18 38.04 5.88 1.27
N LEU A 19 37.59 5.37 0.12
CA LEU A 19 36.89 4.09 0.03
C LEU A 19 37.77 2.93 0.51
N ALA A 20 39.04 2.89 0.07
CA ALA A 20 40.02 1.89 0.50
C ALA A 20 40.30 1.95 2.02
N ARG A 21 40.31 3.15 2.61
CA ARG A 21 40.43 3.30 4.07
C ARG A 21 39.20 2.78 4.82
N ILE A 22 38.00 3.02 4.29
CA ILE A 22 36.74 2.53 4.87
C ILE A 22 36.70 1.01 4.80
N GLU A 23 37.09 0.40 3.68
CA GLU A 23 37.21 -1.05 3.52
C GLU A 23 38.19 -1.67 4.51
N GLN A 24 39.32 -1.03 4.75
CA GLN A 24 40.33 -1.46 5.71
C GLN A 24 39.83 -1.36 7.18
N VAL A 25 39.09 -0.30 7.51
CA VAL A 25 38.53 -0.10 8.85
C VAL A 25 37.38 -1.06 9.13
N LEU A 26 36.62 -1.42 8.10
CA LEU A 26 35.48 -2.37 8.22
C LEU A 26 35.92 -3.84 8.14
N GLY A 27 37.20 -4.12 7.94
CA GLY A 27 37.71 -5.49 7.94
C GLY A 27 37.18 -6.38 6.80
N ILE A 28 36.80 -5.78 5.66
CA ILE A 28 36.26 -6.52 4.51
C ILE A 28 37.43 -7.18 3.80
N SER A 29 37.84 -8.36 4.29
CA SER A 29 38.79 -9.22 3.56
C SER A 29 38.02 -9.97 2.48
N GLN A 30 38.47 -9.82 1.25
CA GLN A 30 38.03 -10.65 0.12
C GLN A 30 38.36 -12.12 0.42
N GLY A 31 37.35 -12.96 0.68
CA GLY A 31 37.54 -14.39 0.74
C GLY A 31 36.77 -15.23 1.75
N ALA A 32 35.60 -14.81 2.18
CA ALA A 32 34.71 -15.72 2.93
C ALA A 32 33.55 -16.19 2.05
N THR A 33 33.66 -17.42 1.54
CA THR A 33 32.55 -18.14 0.91
C THR A 33 31.52 -18.46 2.02
N LEU A 34 30.55 -17.59 2.23
CA LEU A 34 29.44 -17.85 3.14
C LEU A 34 28.57 -18.95 2.52
N GLN A 35 28.45 -20.08 3.20
CA GLN A 35 27.45 -21.08 2.87
C GLN A 35 26.07 -20.40 2.89
N GLN A 36 25.42 -20.41 1.74
CA GLN A 36 24.08 -19.90 1.54
C GLN A 36 23.11 -20.60 2.49
N SER A 37 22.69 -19.90 3.55
CA SER A 37 21.55 -20.31 4.35
C SER A 37 20.32 -20.30 3.44
N SER A 38 19.65 -21.44 3.30
CA SER A 38 18.47 -21.65 2.46
C SER A 38 17.19 -21.04 3.07
N TYR A 39 17.32 -20.04 3.94
CA TYR A 39 16.19 -19.29 4.46
C TYR A 39 15.71 -18.29 3.40
N GLN A 40 14.72 -18.70 2.64
CA GLN A 40 13.88 -17.75 1.94
C GLN A 40 12.78 -17.32 2.93
N PRO A 41 12.74 -16.04 3.38
CA PRO A 41 11.56 -15.54 4.05
C PRO A 41 10.41 -15.78 3.08
N ARG A 42 9.46 -16.63 3.48
CA ARG A 42 8.28 -16.91 2.68
C ARG A 42 7.52 -15.58 2.59
N ARG A 43 7.78 -14.87 1.51
CA ARG A 43 7.12 -13.62 1.17
C ARG A 43 5.64 -13.93 1.13
N VAL A 44 4.92 -13.43 2.10
CA VAL A 44 3.48 -13.61 2.15
C VAL A 44 2.93 -12.74 1.03
N GLU A 45 2.45 -13.38 -0.02
CA GLU A 45 2.04 -12.74 -1.26
C GLU A 45 0.72 -12.00 -1.09
N PRO A 46 0.65 -10.65 -1.32
CA PRO A 46 -0.60 -10.01 -1.65
C PRO A 46 -1.15 -10.58 -2.96
N ALA A 47 -2.42 -10.48 -3.20
CA ALA A 47 -3.07 -10.97 -4.43
C ALA A 47 -2.59 -10.30 -5.74
N THR A 48 -1.70 -9.30 -5.67
CA THR A 48 -0.91 -8.75 -6.77
C THR A 48 0.38 -9.53 -7.04
N ALA A 49 0.73 -10.49 -6.19
CA ALA A 49 1.98 -11.24 -6.18
C ALA A 49 2.20 -12.17 -7.39
N THR A 50 1.28 -12.24 -8.32
CA THR A 50 1.48 -13.07 -9.52
C THR A 50 2.60 -12.55 -10.43
N ALA A 51 2.94 -11.28 -10.37
CA ALA A 51 4.10 -10.74 -11.07
C ALA A 51 5.44 -11.12 -10.39
N GLN A 52 5.42 -11.37 -9.07
CA GLN A 52 6.62 -11.71 -8.29
C GLN A 52 6.94 -13.21 -8.26
N ALA A 53 5.91 -14.08 -8.32
CA ALA A 53 6.13 -15.54 -8.37
C ALA A 53 6.85 -16.00 -9.65
N ILE A 54 6.80 -15.20 -10.70
CA ILE A 54 7.38 -15.50 -12.01
C ILE A 54 8.87 -15.11 -12.06
N ALA A 55 9.29 -14.10 -11.31
CA ALA A 55 10.70 -13.70 -11.20
C ALA A 55 11.58 -14.73 -10.46
N ALA A 56 10.97 -15.74 -9.82
CA ALA A 56 11.67 -16.75 -9.03
C ALA A 56 12.48 -17.78 -9.86
N GLN A 57 12.46 -17.72 -11.19
CA GLN A 57 13.20 -18.66 -12.05
C GLN A 57 14.59 -18.17 -12.49
N ALA A 58 14.87 -16.87 -12.37
CA ALA A 58 16.22 -16.33 -12.61
C ALA A 58 16.80 -15.85 -11.29
N THR A 59 18.01 -16.29 -10.95
CA THR A 59 18.74 -15.72 -9.80
C THR A 59 18.91 -14.22 -10.06
N PRO A 60 18.40 -13.34 -9.19
CA PRO A 60 18.54 -11.90 -9.38
C PRO A 60 20.01 -11.51 -9.52
N PRO A 61 20.37 -10.56 -10.39
CA PRO A 61 21.73 -10.08 -10.47
C PRO A 61 22.18 -9.56 -9.10
N SER A 62 23.35 -10.00 -8.64
CA SER A 62 23.91 -9.56 -7.37
C SER A 62 25.20 -8.78 -7.58
N VAL A 63 25.29 -7.60 -6.94
CA VAL A 63 26.48 -6.75 -6.91
C VAL A 63 26.79 -6.44 -5.47
N ALA A 64 27.99 -6.73 -5.02
CA ALA A 64 28.42 -6.51 -3.64
C ALA A 64 27.47 -7.15 -2.59
N GLY A 65 26.87 -8.31 -2.89
CA GLY A 65 25.93 -9.01 -2.02
C GLY A 65 24.50 -8.47 -2.03
N PHE A 66 24.21 -7.40 -2.78
CA PHE A 66 22.85 -6.95 -3.02
C PHE A 66 22.21 -7.74 -4.17
N ARG A 67 20.98 -8.18 -3.96
CA ARG A 67 20.09 -8.74 -4.99
C ARG A 67 19.17 -7.62 -5.48
N PHE A 68 19.13 -7.41 -6.78
CA PHE A 68 18.29 -6.40 -7.42
C PHE A 68 17.12 -7.06 -8.15
N SER A 69 15.95 -6.46 -8.02
CA SER A 69 14.74 -6.86 -8.74
C SER A 69 13.87 -5.63 -8.97
N GLY A 70 12.84 -5.74 -9.79
CA GLY A 70 11.96 -4.62 -9.99
C GLY A 70 10.74 -4.94 -10.83
N ASP A 71 9.91 -3.94 -11.02
CA ASP A 71 8.79 -3.99 -11.96
C ASP A 71 8.59 -2.64 -12.64
N PHE A 72 8.12 -2.74 -13.89
CA PHE A 72 7.62 -1.62 -14.66
C PHE A 72 6.17 -1.90 -15.06
N ARG A 73 5.31 -0.90 -14.89
CA ARG A 73 3.90 -0.95 -15.27
C ARG A 73 3.56 0.25 -16.15
N LEU A 74 3.01 -0.01 -17.32
CA LEU A 74 2.39 1.01 -18.17
C LEU A 74 0.87 0.84 -18.06
N ARG A 75 0.14 1.93 -17.80
CA ARG A 75 -1.30 1.91 -17.51
C ARG A 75 -2.06 2.97 -18.30
N LEU A 76 -3.15 2.58 -18.92
CA LEU A 76 -4.26 3.46 -19.29
C LEU A 76 -5.29 3.43 -18.16
N ASP A 77 -5.64 4.58 -17.62
CA ASP A 77 -6.65 4.76 -16.55
C ASP A 77 -7.77 5.66 -17.10
N ALA A 78 -8.96 5.10 -17.24
CA ALA A 78 -10.12 5.81 -17.77
C ALA A 78 -11.29 5.69 -16.76
N ALA A 79 -11.71 6.82 -16.19
CA ALA A 79 -12.86 6.90 -15.29
C ALA A 79 -13.93 7.81 -15.89
N VAL A 80 -15.15 7.31 -16.01
CA VAL A 80 -16.27 8.02 -16.63
C VAL A 80 -17.54 7.87 -15.78
N ARG A 81 -18.24 8.99 -15.58
CA ARG A 81 -19.54 9.04 -14.90
C ARG A 81 -20.42 10.10 -15.56
N GLY A 82 -21.66 9.77 -15.85
CA GLY A 82 -22.65 10.73 -16.34
C GLY A 82 -22.98 11.81 -15.31
N ALA A 83 -23.31 13.00 -15.75
CA ALA A 83 -23.83 14.07 -14.90
C ALA A 83 -25.31 13.82 -14.54
N THR A 84 -25.70 14.26 -13.34
CA THR A 84 -27.11 14.44 -12.95
C THR A 84 -27.30 15.89 -12.49
N PRO A 85 -28.54 16.38 -12.31
CA PRO A 85 -28.77 17.73 -11.77
C PRO A 85 -28.07 18.00 -10.43
N SER A 86 -27.77 16.96 -9.65
CA SER A 86 -27.21 17.07 -8.29
C SER A 86 -25.78 16.53 -8.17
N VAL A 87 -25.25 15.85 -9.20
CA VAL A 87 -23.90 15.27 -9.18
C VAL A 87 -23.20 15.56 -10.50
N PRO A 88 -22.02 16.21 -10.50
CA PRO A 88 -21.31 16.52 -11.73
C PRO A 88 -20.82 15.25 -12.41
N GLY A 89 -20.72 15.30 -13.74
CA GLY A 89 -20.07 14.26 -14.53
C GLY A 89 -18.59 14.15 -14.21
N LEU A 90 -18.02 13.00 -14.53
CA LEU A 90 -16.60 12.73 -14.45
C LEU A 90 -16.13 12.17 -15.78
N GLN A 91 -15.06 12.75 -16.33
CA GLN A 91 -14.30 12.19 -17.42
C GLN A 91 -12.82 12.39 -17.14
N ASN A 92 -12.15 11.32 -16.74
CA ASN A 92 -10.73 11.35 -16.45
C ASN A 92 -10.06 10.19 -17.18
N ILE A 93 -9.35 10.51 -18.27
CA ILE A 93 -8.62 9.54 -19.11
C ILE A 93 -7.16 9.96 -19.12
N ARG A 94 -6.27 9.09 -18.65
CA ARG A 94 -4.86 9.41 -18.51
C ARG A 94 -3.96 8.19 -18.74
N GLY A 95 -2.75 8.45 -19.24
CA GLY A 95 -1.65 7.51 -19.24
C GLY A 95 -0.86 7.63 -17.96
N ARG A 96 -0.44 6.49 -17.40
CA ARG A 96 0.37 6.41 -16.18
C ARG A 96 1.45 5.34 -16.34
N TYR A 97 2.54 5.49 -15.60
CA TYR A 97 3.52 4.42 -15.44
C TYR A 97 3.95 4.28 -13.98
N ARG A 98 4.49 3.13 -13.64
CA ARG A 98 5.15 2.85 -12.38
C ARG A 98 6.46 2.13 -12.64
N LEU A 99 7.52 2.58 -11.99
CA LEU A 99 8.80 1.88 -11.90
C LEU A 99 9.12 1.67 -10.43
N ARG A 100 9.42 0.42 -10.05
CA ARG A 100 9.93 0.07 -8.73
C ARG A 100 11.23 -0.70 -8.89
N MET A 101 12.21 -0.40 -8.05
CA MET A 101 13.50 -1.07 -7.99
C MET A 101 13.79 -1.48 -6.56
N ASN A 102 13.98 -2.77 -6.33
CA ASN A 102 14.27 -3.33 -5.02
C ASN A 102 15.77 -3.64 -4.91
N ALA A 103 16.31 -3.49 -3.70
CA ALA A 103 17.65 -3.88 -3.32
C ALA A 103 17.60 -4.61 -1.98
N ASP A 104 17.90 -5.90 -1.99
CA ASP A 104 17.85 -6.76 -0.81
C ASP A 104 19.25 -7.26 -0.48
N ARG A 105 19.63 -7.29 0.80
CA ARG A 105 20.92 -7.81 1.24
C ARG A 105 20.79 -8.55 2.56
N ASP A 106 21.35 -9.75 2.64
CA ASP A 106 21.58 -10.43 3.90
C ASP A 106 22.86 -9.86 4.53
N VAL A 107 22.72 -9.13 5.62
CA VAL A 107 23.81 -8.48 6.36
C VAL A 107 24.50 -9.50 7.29
N ALA A 108 23.68 -10.40 7.87
CA ALA A 108 24.10 -11.54 8.66
C ALA A 108 23.11 -12.69 8.43
N THR A 109 23.35 -13.85 9.03
CA THR A 109 22.48 -15.03 8.89
C THR A 109 21.08 -14.82 9.45
N ASP A 110 20.92 -13.85 10.34
CA ASP A 110 19.70 -13.50 11.06
C ASP A 110 19.26 -12.04 10.85
N LEU A 111 19.94 -11.31 9.94
CA LEU A 111 19.67 -9.90 9.68
C LEU A 111 19.71 -9.59 8.19
N SER A 112 18.63 -9.09 7.66
CA SER A 112 18.51 -8.63 6.26
C SER A 112 18.16 -7.15 6.19
N PHE A 113 18.63 -6.49 5.15
CA PHE A 113 18.23 -5.14 4.74
C PHE A 113 17.39 -5.20 3.48
N HIS A 114 16.34 -4.38 3.44
CA HIS A 114 15.46 -4.24 2.29
C HIS A 114 15.28 -2.77 1.94
N GLY A 115 15.41 -2.45 0.66
CA GLY A 115 15.20 -1.11 0.12
C GLY A 115 14.39 -1.14 -1.16
N GLN A 116 13.54 -0.14 -1.37
CA GLN A 116 12.82 0.05 -2.62
C GLN A 116 12.81 1.51 -3.00
N LEU A 117 13.13 1.78 -4.26
CA LEU A 117 12.89 3.05 -4.92
C LEU A 117 11.67 2.93 -5.83
N SER A 118 10.83 3.95 -5.88
CA SER A 118 9.64 3.97 -6.73
C SER A 118 9.34 5.34 -7.32
N THR A 119 8.64 5.36 -8.45
CA THR A 119 7.97 6.56 -8.97
C THR A 119 6.76 6.91 -8.10
N GLY A 120 6.07 8.00 -8.40
CA GLY A 120 4.84 8.45 -7.75
C GLY A 120 4.88 9.92 -7.35
N ALA A 121 3.80 10.42 -6.77
CA ALA A 121 3.73 11.76 -6.22
C ALA A 121 4.17 11.76 -4.75
N VAL A 122 5.01 12.71 -4.36
CA VAL A 122 5.62 12.81 -3.02
C VAL A 122 4.60 12.80 -1.87
N ASN A 123 3.42 13.38 -2.10
CA ASN A 123 2.38 13.53 -1.09
C ASN A 123 1.23 12.51 -1.22
N ASN A 124 1.37 11.53 -2.08
CA ASN A 124 0.35 10.49 -2.26
C ASN A 124 0.90 9.13 -1.84
N GLY A 125 0.53 8.67 -0.65
CA GLY A 125 0.99 7.40 -0.07
C GLY A 125 0.26 6.16 -0.58
N ILE A 126 -0.79 6.31 -1.40
CA ILE A 126 -1.61 5.21 -1.89
C ILE A 126 -1.39 4.90 -3.38
N THR A 127 -0.42 5.53 -4.04
CA THR A 127 -0.07 5.18 -5.41
C THR A 127 1.40 5.45 -5.73
N PHE A 128 2.03 4.51 -6.39
CA PHE A 128 3.35 4.68 -7.03
C PHE A 128 3.23 5.01 -8.52
N ASP A 129 2.02 5.08 -9.04
CA ASP A 129 1.79 5.48 -10.42
C ASP A 129 2.09 6.97 -10.62
N GLN A 130 2.85 7.25 -11.66
CA GLN A 130 3.16 8.59 -12.13
C GLN A 130 2.34 8.89 -13.38
N ASP A 131 1.60 9.98 -13.39
CA ASP A 131 0.86 10.42 -14.56
C ASP A 131 1.81 10.97 -15.65
N PHE A 132 1.44 10.83 -16.94
CA PHE A 132 2.16 11.44 -18.06
C PHE A 132 2.00 12.97 -18.12
N ALA A 133 1.24 13.53 -17.19
CA ALA A 133 1.06 14.98 -17.09
C ALA A 133 2.37 15.71 -16.79
N GLY A 134 2.44 17.00 -17.11
CA GLY A 134 3.60 17.85 -16.81
C GLY A 134 4.54 18.08 -17.99
N GLY A 135 4.14 17.73 -19.22
CA GLY A 135 4.91 17.99 -20.44
C GLY A 135 6.22 17.20 -20.46
N VAL A 136 7.33 17.89 -20.69
CA VAL A 136 8.68 17.29 -20.78
C VAL A 136 9.47 17.33 -19.46
N SER A 137 8.82 17.65 -18.34
CA SER A 137 9.49 17.70 -17.03
C SER A 137 9.90 16.31 -16.55
N LYS A 138 10.98 16.27 -15.76
CA LYS A 138 11.47 15.04 -15.12
C LYS A 138 10.53 14.65 -14.00
N HIS A 139 10.27 13.35 -13.86
CA HIS A 139 9.49 12.82 -12.74
C HIS A 139 10.39 12.39 -11.59
N PRO A 140 9.92 12.53 -10.34
CA PRO A 140 10.70 12.17 -9.16
C PRO A 140 10.76 10.65 -8.95
N PHE A 141 11.77 10.22 -8.20
CA PHE A 141 11.98 8.84 -7.80
C PHE A 141 12.28 8.82 -6.29
N PHE A 142 11.50 8.07 -5.50
CA PHE A 142 11.49 8.16 -4.05
C PHE A 142 11.88 6.86 -3.38
N ILE A 143 12.39 6.95 -2.14
CA ILE A 143 12.50 5.79 -1.25
C ILE A 143 11.11 5.43 -0.77
N SER A 144 10.58 4.30 -1.24
CA SER A 144 9.29 3.76 -0.83
C SER A 144 9.42 2.73 0.29
N GLU A 145 10.52 1.95 0.35
CA GLU A 145 10.81 1.05 1.45
C GLU A 145 12.27 1.22 1.88
N ALA A 146 12.52 1.13 3.19
CA ALA A 146 13.85 1.06 3.77
C ALA A 146 13.71 0.48 5.18
N TYR A 147 14.00 -0.82 5.34
CA TYR A 147 13.86 -1.48 6.64
C TYR A 147 14.87 -2.60 6.84
N VAL A 148 15.05 -2.95 8.08
CA VAL A 148 15.79 -4.14 8.50
C VAL A 148 14.83 -5.21 9.00
N ASP A 149 15.16 -6.48 8.75
CA ASP A 149 14.44 -7.67 9.21
C ASP A 149 15.39 -8.50 10.05
N PHE A 150 15.18 -8.51 11.37
CA PHE A 150 15.89 -9.39 12.28
C PHE A 150 15.08 -10.68 12.46
N HIS A 151 15.67 -11.82 12.08
CA HIS A 151 15.02 -13.12 12.03
C HIS A 151 15.96 -14.23 12.56
N PRO A 152 16.12 -14.32 13.90
CA PRO A 152 17.03 -15.29 14.53
C PRO A 152 16.64 -16.75 14.29
N GLY A 153 15.52 -16.99 13.65
CA GLY A 153 15.05 -18.30 13.23
C GLY A 153 13.83 -18.21 12.32
N PRO A 154 13.38 -19.35 11.75
CA PRO A 154 12.34 -19.36 10.72
C PRO A 154 10.94 -18.97 11.22
N ASN A 155 10.76 -18.92 12.53
CA ASN A 155 9.45 -18.73 13.16
C ASN A 155 9.27 -17.34 13.77
N PHE A 156 10.30 -16.51 13.80
CA PHE A 156 10.23 -15.19 14.42
C PHE A 156 10.94 -14.15 13.56
N SER A 157 10.32 -13.00 13.40
CA SER A 157 10.97 -11.82 12.82
C SER A 157 10.49 -10.53 13.46
N ILE A 158 11.40 -9.57 13.56
CA ILE A 158 11.13 -8.17 13.91
C ILE A 158 11.63 -7.32 12.76
N ARG A 159 10.77 -6.46 12.24
CA ARG A 159 11.11 -5.51 11.19
C ARG A 159 10.98 -4.10 11.70
N GLY A 160 11.90 -3.22 11.31
CA GLY A 160 11.88 -1.82 11.69
C GLY A 160 12.31 -0.91 10.55
N GLY A 161 11.58 0.18 10.33
CA GLY A 161 11.84 1.16 9.29
C GLY A 161 10.61 1.58 8.51
N LYS A 162 10.78 1.86 7.22
CA LYS A 162 9.69 2.07 6.26
C LYS A 162 9.35 0.74 5.59
N LEU A 163 8.28 0.12 6.07
CA LEU A 163 7.94 -1.27 5.81
C LEU A 163 7.09 -1.43 4.55
N GLU A 164 7.23 -2.56 3.89
CA GLU A 164 6.27 -3.04 2.90
C GLU A 164 4.86 -3.20 3.51
N ASN A 165 3.87 -3.42 2.67
CA ASN A 165 2.52 -3.71 3.16
C ASN A 165 2.53 -4.95 4.05
N ILE A 166 2.10 -4.76 5.29
CA ILE A 166 2.19 -5.77 6.36
C ILE A 166 1.11 -6.85 6.32
N TYR A 167 0.07 -6.66 5.49
CA TYR A 167 -0.99 -7.63 5.31
C TYR A 167 -0.87 -8.35 3.97
N ALA A 168 -0.56 -9.60 4.06
CA ALA A 168 -0.51 -10.48 2.92
C ALA A 168 -1.85 -10.75 2.23
N ASP A 169 -2.89 -10.78 3.03
CA ASP A 169 -4.26 -11.09 2.62
C ASP A 169 -5.14 -9.84 2.56
N ASN A 170 -4.51 -8.67 2.42
CA ASN A 170 -5.20 -7.38 2.34
C ASN A 170 -6.20 -7.34 1.18
N PHE A 171 -5.85 -7.89 0.04
CA PHE A 171 -6.64 -7.97 -1.18
C PHE A 171 -7.39 -6.67 -1.50
N ARG A 172 -6.68 -5.53 -1.41
CA ARG A 172 -7.23 -4.18 -1.63
C ARG A 172 -8.38 -3.77 -0.71
N PHE A 173 -8.55 -4.47 0.39
CA PHE A 173 -9.68 -4.21 1.28
C PHE A 173 -9.38 -3.16 2.34
N TYR A 174 -8.33 -3.37 3.10
CA TYR A 174 -7.95 -2.48 4.19
C TYR A 174 -7.16 -1.28 3.69
N TRP A 175 -6.04 -1.59 3.03
CA TRP A 175 -5.07 -0.63 2.59
C TRP A 175 -4.77 -0.83 1.11
N ASP A 176 -4.40 0.24 0.47
CA ASP A 176 -3.84 0.18 -0.86
C ASP A 176 -2.54 -0.65 -0.87
N ASP A 177 -2.29 -1.36 -1.95
CA ASP A 177 -1.09 -2.20 -2.10
C ASP A 177 0.22 -1.37 -2.12
N ASP A 178 0.12 -0.06 -2.42
CA ASP A 178 1.25 0.86 -2.46
C ASP A 178 1.49 1.57 -1.10
N VAL A 179 0.62 1.38 -0.07
CA VAL A 179 0.82 1.96 1.27
C VAL A 179 2.04 1.33 1.94
N ARG A 180 2.92 2.18 2.47
CA ARG A 180 4.12 1.81 3.21
C ARG A 180 4.12 2.47 4.58
N PHE A 181 4.21 1.65 5.62
CA PHE A 181 4.15 2.12 7.01
C PHE A 181 5.53 2.38 7.57
N ASN A 182 5.69 3.46 8.32
CA ASN A 182 6.87 3.70 9.14
C ASN A 182 6.64 3.11 10.53
N GLY A 183 7.53 2.25 11.01
CA GLY A 183 7.35 1.67 12.34
C GLY A 183 8.04 0.34 12.53
N PHE A 184 7.42 -0.47 13.37
CA PHE A 184 7.91 -1.78 13.76
C PHE A 184 6.81 -2.82 13.57
N ASN A 185 7.22 -4.02 13.18
CA ASN A 185 6.36 -5.17 12.98
C ASN A 185 7.02 -6.43 13.52
N GLU A 186 6.25 -7.23 14.23
CA GLU A 186 6.67 -8.48 14.81
C GLU A 186 5.82 -9.61 14.26
N ARG A 187 6.45 -10.74 13.99
CA ARG A 187 5.79 -11.95 13.51
C ARG A 187 6.33 -13.15 14.28
N LEU A 188 5.43 -13.96 14.77
CA LEU A 188 5.74 -15.21 15.43
C LEU A 188 4.89 -16.33 14.83
N ARG A 189 5.53 -17.38 14.33
CA ARG A 189 4.86 -18.55 13.78
C ARG A 189 5.06 -19.76 14.69
N LYS A 190 3.99 -20.47 14.98
CA LYS A 190 4.03 -21.75 15.71
C LYS A 190 3.11 -22.73 15.01
N GLY A 191 3.70 -23.72 14.36
CA GLY A 191 2.95 -24.68 13.55
C GLY A 191 2.21 -24.00 12.40
N ASN A 192 0.88 -24.13 12.39
CA ASN A 192 -0.02 -23.53 11.41
C ASN A 192 -0.59 -22.17 11.83
N VAL A 193 -0.16 -21.62 12.94
CA VAL A 193 -0.61 -20.32 13.47
C VAL A 193 0.51 -19.30 13.34
N GLU A 194 0.17 -18.12 12.78
CA GLU A 194 1.04 -16.95 12.76
C GLU A 194 0.38 -15.83 13.56
N PHE A 195 1.12 -15.26 14.50
CA PHE A 195 0.77 -14.04 15.25
C PHE A 195 1.54 -12.87 14.66
N ARG A 196 0.88 -11.72 14.62
CA ARG A 196 1.43 -10.45 14.13
C ARG A 196 1.11 -9.36 15.14
N ALA A 197 2.09 -8.50 15.40
CA ALA A 197 1.90 -7.26 16.12
C ALA A 197 2.68 -6.15 15.41
N GLY A 198 2.30 -4.91 15.65
CA GLY A 198 3.02 -3.78 15.08
C GLY A 198 2.59 -2.45 15.66
N GLN A 199 3.51 -1.48 15.58
CA GLN A 199 3.28 -0.08 15.89
C GLN A 199 3.77 0.78 14.73
N TYR A 200 2.87 1.59 14.19
CA TYR A 200 3.13 2.39 13.01
C TYR A 200 2.86 3.86 13.27
N PHE A 201 3.73 4.70 12.73
CA PHE A 201 3.68 6.15 12.89
C PHE A 201 3.31 6.78 11.56
N PHE A 202 2.26 7.59 11.53
CA PHE A 202 1.88 8.32 10.33
C PHE A 202 2.51 9.70 10.33
N ILE A 203 2.43 10.41 11.45
CA ILE A 203 2.97 11.76 11.57
C ILE A 203 3.46 12.00 12.99
N ASN A 204 4.65 12.59 13.09
CA ASN A 204 5.20 13.06 14.35
C ASN A 204 4.85 14.56 14.54
N PRO A 205 4.10 14.94 15.57
CA PRO A 205 3.77 16.34 15.81
C PRO A 205 4.99 17.23 16.10
N ASN A 206 6.13 16.67 16.46
CA ASN A 206 7.38 17.41 16.62
C ASN A 206 7.96 17.93 15.30
N ALA A 207 7.52 17.36 14.15
CA ALA A 207 7.91 17.84 12.84
C ALA A 207 7.27 19.20 12.47
N PHE A 208 6.30 19.69 13.27
CA PHE A 208 5.56 20.92 13.02
C PHE A 208 5.69 21.89 14.17
N SER A 209 5.91 23.16 13.85
CA SER A 209 5.72 24.27 14.78
C SER A 209 4.20 24.51 14.93
N VAL A 210 3.63 24.13 16.06
CA VAL A 210 2.17 24.21 16.29
C VAL A 210 1.87 25.33 17.26
N SER A 211 1.18 26.37 16.80
CA SER A 211 0.64 27.41 17.68
C SER A 211 -0.59 26.88 18.42
N ASN A 212 -0.94 27.50 19.57
CA ASN A 212 -2.12 27.13 20.35
C ASN A 212 -3.45 27.29 19.60
N THR A 213 -3.46 28.05 18.52
CA THR A 213 -4.63 28.31 17.66
C THR A 213 -4.59 27.52 16.36
N SER A 214 -3.57 26.68 16.15
CA SER A 214 -3.48 25.89 14.92
C SER A 214 -4.59 24.80 14.88
N PRO A 215 -5.03 24.37 13.69
CA PRO A 215 -5.95 23.25 13.55
C PRO A 215 -5.48 21.97 14.25
N LEU A 216 -4.16 21.74 14.33
CA LEU A 216 -3.58 20.59 15.02
C LEU A 216 -3.79 20.65 16.53
N THR A 217 -3.63 21.83 17.15
CA THR A 217 -3.89 22.02 18.57
C THR A 217 -5.39 21.87 18.87
N LEU A 218 -6.25 22.41 18.01
CA LEU A 218 -7.70 22.25 18.09
C LEU A 218 -8.12 20.79 17.92
N ALA A 219 -7.36 20.01 17.13
CA ALA A 219 -7.52 18.56 17.00
C ALA A 219 -7.00 17.78 18.23
N GLY A 220 -6.56 18.44 19.29
CA GLY A 220 -5.99 17.82 20.49
C GLY A 220 -4.53 17.43 20.35
N LEU A 221 -3.86 17.84 19.27
CA LEU A 221 -2.46 17.54 19.00
C LEU A 221 -1.60 18.70 19.50
N ARG A 222 -0.78 18.43 20.50
CA ARG A 222 0.14 19.44 21.06
C ARG A 222 1.57 19.06 20.70
N PRO A 223 2.49 20.03 20.46
CA PRO A 223 3.88 19.76 20.22
C PRO A 223 4.53 19.02 21.39
N GLY A 224 5.56 18.26 21.13
CA GLY A 224 6.52 17.85 22.13
C GLY A 224 6.40 16.44 22.71
N SER A 225 5.58 15.54 22.17
CA SER A 225 5.54 14.16 22.66
C SER A 225 5.23 13.14 21.57
N ILE A 226 6.04 12.09 21.45
CA ILE A 226 5.80 10.95 20.58
C ILE A 226 4.47 10.26 20.92
N ALA A 227 4.03 10.32 22.17
CA ALA A 227 2.74 9.81 22.62
C ALA A 227 1.53 10.53 21.98
N ARG A 228 1.75 11.66 21.33
CA ARG A 228 0.75 12.46 20.63
C ARG A 228 0.85 12.38 19.12
N ALA A 229 1.82 11.62 18.60
CA ALA A 229 1.90 11.31 17.19
C ALA A 229 0.65 10.56 16.72
N SER A 230 0.33 10.67 15.43
CA SER A 230 -0.66 9.80 14.82
C SER A 230 -0.06 8.41 14.68
N GLN A 231 -0.71 7.42 15.29
CA GLN A 231 -0.20 6.05 15.38
C GLN A 231 -1.30 5.04 15.13
N MET A 232 -0.89 3.85 14.69
CA MET A 232 -1.72 2.66 14.64
C MET A 232 -1.01 1.53 15.37
N TYR A 233 -1.70 0.88 16.28
CA TYR A 233 -1.32 -0.39 16.87
C TYR A 233 -2.09 -1.49 16.16
N HIS A 234 -1.39 -2.51 15.74
CA HIS A 234 -1.95 -3.66 15.05
C HIS A 234 -1.66 -4.93 15.83
N GLN A 235 -2.64 -5.81 15.89
CA GLN A 235 -2.50 -7.18 16.38
C GLN A 235 -3.33 -8.09 15.49
N GLY A 236 -2.82 -9.27 15.17
CA GLY A 236 -3.53 -10.22 14.35
C GLY A 236 -3.02 -11.65 14.51
N ALA A 237 -3.86 -12.57 14.11
CA ALA A 237 -3.52 -13.99 14.03
C ALA A 237 -4.06 -14.57 12.73
N THR A 238 -3.28 -15.46 12.14
CA THR A 238 -3.66 -16.23 10.96
C THR A 238 -3.48 -17.72 11.28
N VAL A 239 -4.50 -18.51 10.98
CA VAL A 239 -4.45 -19.97 11.02
C VAL A 239 -4.54 -20.49 9.60
N GLU A 240 -3.56 -21.29 9.20
CA GLU A 240 -3.51 -21.92 7.89
C GLU A 240 -3.62 -23.44 8.04
N ASP A 241 -4.53 -24.06 7.32
CA ASP A 241 -4.75 -25.51 7.37
C ASP A 241 -4.98 -26.11 5.98
N ARG A 242 -4.61 -27.38 5.83
CA ARG A 242 -4.91 -28.19 4.65
C ARG A 242 -6.12 -29.05 4.90
N ILE A 243 -7.21 -28.76 4.17
CA ILE A 243 -8.41 -29.62 4.17
C ILE A 243 -8.06 -30.97 3.54
N ASN A 244 -7.31 -30.95 2.43
CA ASN A 244 -6.80 -32.13 1.73
C ASN A 244 -5.64 -31.69 0.78
N PRO A 245 -5.00 -32.61 0.03
CA PRO A 245 -3.88 -32.26 -0.87
C PRO A 245 -4.20 -31.19 -1.92
N ARG A 246 -5.48 -30.98 -2.28
CA ARG A 246 -5.91 -30.01 -3.29
C ARG A 246 -6.44 -28.72 -2.72
N TRP A 247 -6.84 -28.69 -1.45
CA TRP A 247 -7.51 -27.56 -0.83
C TRP A 247 -6.80 -27.11 0.44
N ARG A 248 -6.54 -25.82 0.52
CA ARG A 248 -5.97 -25.12 1.67
C ARG A 248 -6.91 -24.01 2.10
N GLN A 249 -7.07 -23.81 3.39
CA GLN A 249 -7.84 -22.73 3.98
C GLN A 249 -6.97 -21.87 4.90
N GLN A 250 -7.36 -20.62 5.03
CA GLN A 250 -6.72 -19.67 5.91
C GLN A 250 -7.80 -18.81 6.58
N LEU A 251 -7.74 -18.69 7.89
CA LEU A 251 -8.55 -17.78 8.68
C LEU A 251 -7.64 -16.74 9.30
N THR A 252 -7.95 -15.47 9.10
CA THR A 252 -7.22 -14.35 9.67
C THR A 252 -8.16 -13.49 10.51
N THR A 253 -7.70 -13.05 11.67
CA THR A 253 -8.37 -12.05 12.49
C THR A 253 -7.37 -10.95 12.85
N ASP A 254 -7.79 -9.69 12.78
CA ASP A 254 -6.94 -8.53 13.08
C ASP A 254 -7.72 -7.47 13.86
N ALA A 255 -6.97 -6.71 14.66
CA ALA A 255 -7.44 -5.50 15.31
C ALA A 255 -6.47 -4.35 15.05
N GLN A 256 -7.02 -3.18 14.75
CA GLN A 256 -6.28 -1.94 14.54
C GLN A 256 -6.81 -0.86 15.45
N LEU A 257 -5.97 -0.34 16.32
CA LEU A 257 -6.27 0.78 17.19
C LEU A 257 -5.55 2.02 16.67
N TYR A 258 -6.30 2.97 16.14
CA TYR A 258 -5.74 4.26 15.72
C TYR A 258 -5.75 5.24 16.88
N ARG A 259 -4.60 5.86 17.12
CA ARG A 259 -4.43 6.95 18.08
C ARG A 259 -4.17 8.23 17.31
N ASN A 260 -4.91 9.31 17.65
CA ASN A 260 -4.83 10.61 16.99
C ASN A 260 -4.99 10.56 15.45
N PRO A 261 -6.01 9.88 14.90
CA PRO A 261 -6.16 9.69 13.46
C PRO A 261 -6.44 11.01 12.71
N ASN A 262 -6.88 12.05 13.41
CA ASN A 262 -7.18 13.36 12.81
C ASN A 262 -5.98 13.98 12.08
N LEU A 263 -4.76 13.65 12.47
CA LEU A 263 -3.58 14.09 11.74
C LEU A 263 -3.51 13.50 10.33
N ILE A 264 -3.96 12.27 10.15
CA ILE A 264 -4.06 11.64 8.83
C ILE A 264 -5.05 12.42 7.95
N ALA A 265 -6.21 12.81 8.51
CA ALA A 265 -7.18 13.62 7.79
C ALA A 265 -6.63 14.99 7.37
N LEU A 266 -5.82 15.63 8.22
CA LEU A 266 -5.29 16.97 7.99
C LEU A 266 -4.10 17.03 7.02
N THR A 267 -3.32 15.95 6.93
CA THR A 267 -2.05 15.95 6.20
C THR A 267 -2.03 15.03 4.98
N SER A 268 -2.96 14.11 4.88
CA SER A 268 -3.15 13.32 3.66
C SER A 268 -3.75 14.22 2.59
N ASN A 269 -3.18 14.21 1.40
CA ASN A 269 -3.73 14.89 0.25
C ASN A 269 -4.36 13.87 -0.72
N PRO A 270 -5.58 13.39 -0.46
CA PRO A 270 -6.31 12.67 -1.47
C PRO A 270 -7.05 13.70 -2.32
N THR A 271 -6.60 13.88 -3.55
CA THR A 271 -7.36 14.54 -4.62
C THR A 271 -8.11 15.84 -4.23
N GLY A 272 -7.42 16.96 -4.27
CA GLY A 272 -8.03 18.29 -4.29
C GLY A 272 -7.99 19.08 -2.98
N VAL A 273 -7.37 18.57 -1.94
CA VAL A 273 -7.11 19.36 -0.73
C VAL A 273 -5.63 19.69 -0.63
N THR A 274 -5.31 20.95 -0.61
CA THR A 274 -3.95 21.41 -0.33
C THR A 274 -3.83 21.72 1.14
N VAL A 275 -3.03 20.93 1.85
CA VAL A 275 -2.60 21.24 3.21
C VAL A 275 -1.24 21.91 3.11
N THR A 276 -1.16 23.21 3.33
CA THR A 276 0.10 23.92 3.37
C THR A 276 0.55 24.04 4.83
N VAL A 277 1.66 23.38 5.16
CA VAL A 277 2.32 23.55 6.45
C VAL A 277 3.33 24.68 6.30
N ASN A 278 3.01 25.85 6.84
CA ASN A 278 3.91 26.99 6.86
C ASN A 278 4.67 26.99 8.20
N PRO A 279 6.00 26.79 8.21
CA PRO A 279 6.79 26.90 9.43
C PRO A 279 6.55 28.27 10.09
N GLY A 280 6.09 28.28 11.34
CA GLY A 280 5.79 29.49 12.11
C GLY A 280 4.41 30.13 11.90
N ILE A 281 3.62 29.71 10.91
CA ILE A 281 2.29 30.30 10.61
C ILE A 281 1.16 29.28 10.89
N GLY A 282 1.48 27.98 10.91
CA GLY A 282 0.51 26.92 11.12
C GLY A 282 0.11 26.20 9.83
N ILE A 283 -0.95 25.40 9.91
CA ILE A 283 -1.49 24.64 8.77
C ILE A 283 -2.61 25.44 8.13
N THR A 284 -2.51 25.67 6.83
CA THR A 284 -3.60 26.17 6.01
C THR A 284 -4.20 25.02 5.23
N VAL A 285 -5.48 24.79 5.41
CA VAL A 285 -6.25 23.80 4.62
C VAL A 285 -7.04 24.57 3.59
N ALA A 286 -6.70 24.40 2.32
CA ALA A 286 -7.47 24.96 1.20
C ALA A 286 -8.00 23.80 0.33
N GLY A 287 -9.29 23.85 0.00
CA GLY A 287 -9.95 22.85 -0.85
C GLY A 287 -11.08 22.08 -0.14
N THR A 288 -11.69 21.16 -0.86
CA THR A 288 -12.84 20.40 -0.38
C THR A 288 -12.42 19.12 0.31
N ALA A 289 -12.78 19.00 1.55
CA ALA A 289 -12.79 17.81 2.45
C ALA A 289 -11.69 16.76 2.32
N PRO A 290 -10.72 16.72 3.22
CA PRO A 290 -9.64 15.74 3.21
C PRO A 290 -10.04 14.30 3.57
N GLY A 291 -11.17 14.08 4.15
CA GLY A 291 -11.64 12.75 4.52
C GLY A 291 -12.55 12.13 3.47
N VAL A 292 -12.15 12.15 2.20
CA VAL A 292 -13.01 11.76 1.07
C VAL A 292 -13.75 10.46 1.34
N GLY A 293 -15.07 10.57 1.58
CA GLY A 293 -15.94 9.45 1.95
C GLY A 293 -16.09 9.19 3.45
N ASN A 294 -15.17 9.60 4.30
CA ASN A 294 -15.33 9.49 5.75
C ASN A 294 -16.25 10.60 6.30
N ALA A 295 -16.97 10.31 7.39
CA ALA A 295 -17.68 11.34 8.14
C ALA A 295 -16.68 12.27 8.83
N THR A 296 -16.89 13.58 8.68
CA THR A 296 -15.99 14.61 9.23
C THR A 296 -16.77 15.64 10.04
N THR A 297 -16.07 16.33 10.94
CA THR A 297 -16.52 17.53 11.63
C THR A 297 -15.60 18.69 11.26
N SER A 298 -16.06 19.92 11.42
CA SER A 298 -15.27 21.10 11.09
C SER A 298 -15.30 22.12 12.24
N PRO A 299 -14.74 21.79 13.42
CA PRO A 299 -14.59 22.76 14.47
C PRO A 299 -13.51 23.77 14.11
N SER A 300 -13.78 25.06 14.22
CA SER A 300 -12.80 26.14 14.02
C SER A 300 -12.03 26.04 12.69
N ASN A 301 -12.71 25.67 11.61
CA ASN A 301 -12.14 25.48 10.26
C ASN A 301 -11.16 24.30 10.12
N ALA A 302 -10.99 23.46 11.13
CA ALA A 302 -10.26 22.20 11.02
C ALA A 302 -11.21 21.09 10.57
N ILE A 303 -10.82 20.32 9.57
CA ILE A 303 -11.58 19.14 9.13
C ILE A 303 -11.02 17.93 9.85
N LEU A 304 -11.84 17.34 10.72
CA LEU A 304 -11.47 16.21 11.56
C LEU A 304 -12.37 15.03 11.27
N PHE A 305 -11.91 13.81 11.54
CA PHE A 305 -12.80 12.66 11.52
C PHE A 305 -13.88 12.79 12.59
N ALA A 306 -15.13 12.49 12.23
CA ALA A 306 -16.23 12.43 13.18
C ALA A 306 -16.12 11.21 14.12
N PRO A 307 -15.76 9.98 13.65
CA PRO A 307 -15.63 8.81 14.48
C PRO A 307 -14.22 8.63 15.05
N HIS A 308 -14.13 7.83 16.11
CA HIS A 308 -12.89 7.17 16.47
C HIS A 308 -12.68 5.95 15.57
N TYR A 309 -11.42 5.55 15.36
CA TYR A 309 -11.08 4.37 14.58
C TYR A 309 -10.46 3.29 15.46
N GLN A 310 -11.23 2.22 15.64
CA GLN A 310 -10.85 0.97 16.27
C GLN A 310 -11.44 -0.13 15.38
N VAL A 311 -10.63 -0.68 14.49
CA VAL A 311 -11.13 -1.56 13.44
C VAL A 311 -10.78 -3.00 13.76
N VAL A 312 -11.77 -3.87 13.75
CA VAL A 312 -11.59 -5.32 13.80
C VAL A 312 -11.92 -5.94 12.46
N ARG A 313 -11.19 -6.99 12.08
CA ARG A 313 -11.37 -7.71 10.82
C ARG A 313 -11.38 -9.22 11.04
N ALA A 314 -12.17 -9.91 10.23
CA ALA A 314 -12.04 -11.33 9.96
C ALA A 314 -11.93 -11.54 8.45
N ALA A 315 -11.04 -12.43 8.03
CA ALA A 315 -10.85 -12.81 6.64
C ALA A 315 -10.75 -14.34 6.52
N TYR A 316 -11.44 -14.90 5.55
CA TYR A 316 -11.35 -16.30 5.18
C TYR A 316 -10.86 -16.40 3.74
N ARG A 317 -9.91 -17.30 3.50
CA ARG A 317 -9.37 -17.61 2.19
C ARG A 317 -9.40 -19.10 1.97
N LEU A 318 -9.87 -19.52 0.81
CA LEU A 318 -9.87 -20.89 0.33
C LEU A 318 -9.08 -20.94 -0.99
N ASP A 319 -8.04 -21.75 -1.03
CA ASP A 319 -7.23 -22.00 -2.23
C ASP A 319 -7.41 -23.45 -2.68
N GLY A 320 -7.78 -23.64 -3.94
CA GLY A 320 -7.83 -24.92 -4.63
C GLY A 320 -6.76 -24.97 -5.72
N THR A 321 -6.05 -26.10 -5.83
CA THR A 321 -5.01 -26.26 -6.86
C THR A 321 -5.56 -26.46 -8.25
N GLU A 322 -6.84 -26.88 -8.35
CA GLU A 322 -7.50 -27.21 -9.61
C GLU A 322 -9.03 -27.22 -9.47
N ILE A 323 -9.74 -26.98 -10.57
CA ILE A 323 -11.17 -27.22 -10.71
C ILE A 323 -11.36 -28.33 -11.73
N GLY A 324 -12.22 -29.33 -11.39
CA GLY A 324 -12.57 -30.42 -12.30
C GLY A 324 -11.37 -31.25 -12.78
N GLY A 325 -10.29 -31.33 -12.00
CA GLY A 325 -9.07 -32.06 -12.39
C GLY A 325 -8.18 -31.30 -13.37
N ASN A 326 -8.47 -30.04 -13.68
CA ASN A 326 -7.63 -29.22 -14.56
C ASN A 326 -6.66 -28.32 -13.75
N PRO A 327 -5.33 -28.61 -13.75
CA PRO A 327 -4.35 -27.84 -13.00
C PRO A 327 -4.09 -26.43 -13.57
N ARG A 328 -4.66 -26.10 -14.74
CA ARG A 328 -4.62 -24.72 -15.26
C ARG A 328 -5.70 -23.83 -14.65
N LEU A 329 -6.62 -24.38 -13.88
CA LEU A 329 -7.73 -23.69 -13.25
C LEU A 329 -7.63 -23.78 -11.72
N PRO A 330 -6.55 -23.29 -11.07
CA PRO A 330 -6.58 -23.09 -9.63
C PRO A 330 -7.64 -22.07 -9.27
N LEU A 331 -8.20 -22.21 -8.07
CA LEU A 331 -9.22 -21.33 -7.56
C LEU A 331 -8.76 -20.67 -6.28
N THR A 332 -9.04 -19.39 -6.12
CA THR A 332 -8.94 -18.69 -4.84
C THR A 332 -10.26 -17.99 -4.56
N TRP A 333 -10.84 -18.26 -3.41
CA TRP A 333 -11.98 -17.53 -2.89
C TRP A 333 -11.62 -16.82 -1.59
N ILE A 334 -11.97 -15.54 -1.49
CA ILE A 334 -11.68 -14.70 -0.32
C ILE A 334 -12.98 -14.03 0.12
N VAL A 335 -13.23 -14.05 1.43
CA VAL A 335 -14.26 -13.26 2.08
C VAL A 335 -13.62 -12.49 3.22
N GLN A 336 -13.87 -11.20 3.28
CA GLN A 336 -13.38 -10.35 4.38
C GLN A 336 -14.51 -9.49 4.90
N ALA A 337 -14.55 -9.30 6.20
CA ALA A 337 -15.45 -8.38 6.87
C ALA A 337 -14.67 -7.56 7.90
N SER A 338 -14.99 -6.29 8.02
CA SER A 338 -14.44 -5.43 9.06
C SER A 338 -15.50 -4.55 9.68
N ARG A 339 -15.24 -4.15 10.91
CA ARG A 339 -16.10 -3.23 11.67
C ARG A 339 -15.25 -2.25 12.45
N ASN A 340 -15.55 -0.96 12.31
CA ASN A 340 -15.04 0.06 13.20
C ASN A 340 -15.89 0.07 14.47
N VAL A 341 -15.37 -0.47 15.57
CA VAL A 341 -16.07 -0.52 16.87
C VAL A 341 -15.99 0.81 17.63
N GLY A 342 -15.19 1.77 17.13
CA GLY A 342 -15.11 3.13 17.68
C GLY A 342 -16.30 4.05 17.34
N THR A 343 -17.27 3.54 16.56
CA THR A 343 -18.49 4.26 16.21
C THR A 343 -19.69 3.31 16.10
N SER A 344 -20.90 3.85 16.19
CA SER A 344 -22.14 3.08 16.01
C SER A 344 -22.76 3.22 14.61
N GLN A 345 -22.25 4.15 13.76
CA GLN A 345 -22.88 4.49 12.49
C GLN A 345 -21.94 4.26 11.30
N LEU A 346 -22.47 3.70 10.19
CA LEU A 346 -21.78 3.54 8.90
C LEU A 346 -20.39 2.92 9.06
N ARG A 347 -20.29 1.83 9.80
CA ARG A 347 -19.06 1.30 10.38
C ARG A 347 -18.59 -0.03 9.78
N ASP A 348 -19.36 -0.63 8.89
CA ASP A 348 -19.12 -1.97 8.37
C ASP A 348 -18.51 -1.93 6.96
N ALA A 349 -17.64 -2.89 6.69
CA ALA A 349 -17.17 -3.16 5.34
C ALA A 349 -17.09 -4.66 5.09
N VAL A 350 -17.40 -5.06 3.86
CA VAL A 350 -17.38 -6.46 3.41
C VAL A 350 -16.78 -6.52 2.01
N LEU A 351 -15.99 -7.58 1.76
CA LEU A 351 -15.46 -7.90 0.45
C LEU A 351 -15.59 -9.42 0.21
N THR A 352 -15.95 -9.81 -1.01
CA THR A 352 -15.78 -11.16 -1.49
C THR A 352 -15.13 -11.15 -2.87
N ALA A 353 -14.20 -12.08 -3.11
CA ALA A 353 -13.50 -12.20 -4.37
C ALA A 353 -13.31 -13.66 -4.77
N LEU A 354 -13.56 -13.96 -6.02
CA LEU A 354 -13.33 -15.25 -6.63
C LEU A 354 -12.38 -15.10 -7.81
N SER A 355 -11.29 -15.86 -7.80
CA SER A 355 -10.30 -15.91 -8.87
C SER A 355 -10.14 -17.32 -9.39
N VAL A 356 -10.12 -17.49 -10.70
CA VAL A 356 -9.92 -18.78 -11.38
C VAL A 356 -8.87 -18.62 -12.47
N GLY A 357 -7.99 -19.59 -12.57
CA GLY A 357 -6.88 -19.61 -13.53
C GLY A 357 -5.57 -19.15 -12.94
N ARG A 358 -4.53 -19.21 -13.74
CA ARG A 358 -3.14 -18.89 -13.34
C ARG A 358 -2.48 -17.93 -14.31
N THR A 359 -1.30 -17.44 -13.94
CA THR A 359 -0.50 -16.49 -14.74
C THR A 359 0.99 -16.84 -14.70
N SER A 360 1.33 -18.11 -14.61
CA SER A 360 2.71 -18.58 -14.42
C SER A 360 3.47 -18.84 -15.73
N GLN A 361 2.76 -19.13 -16.81
CA GLN A 361 3.34 -19.49 -18.11
C GLN A 361 2.75 -18.65 -19.23
N ALA A 362 3.48 -18.52 -20.33
CA ALA A 362 2.96 -17.88 -21.54
C ALA A 362 1.66 -18.54 -22.01
N GLY A 363 0.66 -17.74 -22.34
CA GLY A 363 -0.67 -18.20 -22.73
C GLY A 363 -1.62 -18.50 -21.55
N ASP A 364 -1.16 -18.41 -20.30
CA ASP A 364 -2.05 -18.55 -19.15
C ASP A 364 -3.01 -17.36 -19.04
N VAL A 365 -4.24 -17.66 -18.60
CA VAL A 365 -5.30 -16.68 -18.35
C VAL A 365 -5.81 -16.86 -16.94
N ARG A 366 -6.04 -15.74 -16.25
CA ARG A 366 -6.74 -15.70 -14.96
C ARG A 366 -7.90 -14.71 -15.03
N GLY A 367 -9.09 -15.17 -14.64
CA GLY A 367 -10.25 -14.32 -14.41
C GLY A 367 -10.48 -14.09 -12.93
N MET A 368 -10.96 -12.90 -12.56
CA MET A 368 -11.37 -12.58 -11.20
C MET A 368 -12.61 -11.70 -11.20
N TYR A 369 -13.50 -11.99 -10.27
CA TYR A 369 -14.58 -11.11 -9.88
C TYR A 369 -14.48 -10.79 -8.39
N MET A 370 -14.69 -9.52 -8.04
CA MET A 370 -14.75 -9.05 -6.66
C MET A 370 -15.93 -8.12 -6.47
N PHE A 371 -16.57 -8.25 -5.34
CA PHE A 371 -17.57 -7.31 -4.86
C PHE A 371 -17.17 -6.79 -3.48
N SER A 372 -17.29 -5.47 -3.27
CA SER A 372 -17.02 -4.87 -1.97
C SER A 372 -18.01 -3.76 -1.65
N ILE A 373 -18.32 -3.64 -0.37
CA ILE A 373 -19.04 -2.51 0.22
C ILE A 373 -18.21 -1.99 1.39
N LYS A 374 -17.99 -0.69 1.44
CA LYS A 374 -17.31 -0.02 2.55
C LYS A 374 -18.18 1.16 3.00
N ASP A 375 -18.65 1.13 4.23
CA ASP A 375 -19.36 2.25 4.83
C ASP A 375 -18.43 3.43 5.10
N ALA A 376 -18.99 4.63 5.27
CA ALA A 376 -18.23 5.88 5.41
C ALA A 376 -17.24 5.88 6.59
N ASN A 377 -17.59 5.21 7.68
CA ASN A 377 -16.78 5.19 8.91
C ASN A 377 -16.11 3.83 9.16
N SER A 378 -16.13 2.93 8.18
CA SER A 378 -15.59 1.58 8.35
C SER A 378 -14.07 1.54 8.40
N LEU A 379 -13.41 2.33 7.56
CA LEU A 379 -11.96 2.41 7.38
C LEU A 379 -11.53 3.86 7.14
N ILE A 380 -10.25 4.15 7.28
CA ILE A 380 -9.70 5.47 6.93
C ILE A 380 -9.48 5.51 5.41
N SER A 381 -10.23 6.37 4.73
CA SER A 381 -10.24 6.49 3.26
C SER A 381 -8.87 6.75 2.65
N GLN A 382 -8.04 7.56 3.32
CA GLN A 382 -6.69 7.93 2.87
C GLN A 382 -5.70 6.76 2.84
N LEU A 383 -6.06 5.62 3.39
CA LEU A 383 -5.22 4.43 3.44
C LEU A 383 -5.77 3.28 2.60
N THR A 384 -7.04 3.37 2.17
CA THR A 384 -7.69 2.31 1.38
C THR A 384 -7.35 2.45 -0.10
N ASP A 385 -7.54 1.37 -0.85
CA ASP A 385 -7.26 1.29 -2.28
C ASP A 385 -8.06 2.34 -3.08
N ASP A 386 -7.37 3.19 -3.83
CA ASP A 386 -7.94 4.26 -4.66
C ASP A 386 -8.53 3.74 -5.98
N ASP A 387 -8.13 2.56 -6.42
CA ASP A 387 -8.68 1.91 -7.60
C ASP A 387 -10.11 1.42 -7.36
N LEU A 388 -10.48 1.12 -6.10
CA LEU A 388 -11.83 0.69 -5.73
C LEU A 388 -12.83 1.85 -5.57
N GLY A 389 -12.39 3.08 -5.75
CA GLY A 389 -13.19 4.29 -5.65
C GLY A 389 -12.83 5.32 -6.72
N THR A 390 -13.60 6.38 -6.80
CA THR A 390 -13.35 7.55 -7.67
C THR A 390 -12.66 8.66 -6.91
N GLY A 391 -11.55 8.35 -6.26
CA GLY A 391 -10.92 9.21 -5.26
C GLY A 391 -11.57 9.11 -3.88
N VAL A 392 -12.47 8.14 -3.68
CA VAL A 392 -13.17 7.86 -2.43
C VAL A 392 -12.88 6.40 -2.08
N GLY A 393 -12.15 6.16 -1.02
CA GLY A 393 -11.79 4.79 -0.58
C GLY A 393 -12.88 4.09 0.24
N VAL A 394 -13.85 4.85 0.79
CA VAL A 394 -14.98 4.37 1.61
C VAL A 394 -16.28 5.06 1.18
N ASN A 395 -17.41 4.71 1.77
CA ASN A 395 -18.77 5.12 1.38
C ASN A 395 -19.10 4.70 -0.05
N ILE A 396 -18.70 3.49 -0.44
CA ILE A 396 -18.72 3.01 -1.81
C ILE A 396 -19.10 1.53 -1.88
N ALA A 397 -19.80 1.17 -2.96
CA ALA A 397 -19.99 -0.20 -3.42
C ALA A 397 -19.29 -0.37 -4.76
N THR A 398 -18.52 -1.43 -4.91
CA THR A 398 -17.71 -1.67 -6.11
C THR A 398 -17.85 -3.11 -6.59
N HIS A 399 -18.13 -3.28 -7.88
CA HIS A 399 -17.89 -4.52 -8.60
C HIS A 399 -16.59 -4.37 -9.38
N HIS A 400 -15.73 -5.34 -9.29
CA HIS A 400 -14.45 -5.36 -9.98
C HIS A 400 -14.32 -6.65 -10.78
N PHE A 401 -14.11 -6.51 -12.07
CA PHE A 401 -13.80 -7.60 -13.00
C PHE A 401 -12.36 -7.47 -13.46
N ARG A 402 -11.62 -8.55 -13.45
CA ARG A 402 -10.24 -8.57 -13.90
C ARG A 402 -9.97 -9.78 -14.78
N VAL A 403 -9.23 -9.55 -15.87
CA VAL A 403 -8.69 -10.61 -16.73
C VAL A 403 -7.21 -10.32 -16.95
N ASP A 404 -6.39 -11.28 -16.56
CA ASP A 404 -4.94 -11.24 -16.77
C ASP A 404 -4.57 -12.25 -17.87
N TYR A 405 -3.72 -11.83 -18.80
CA TYR A 405 -3.14 -12.67 -19.83
C TYR A 405 -1.61 -12.61 -19.72
N THR A 406 -0.96 -13.78 -19.62
CA THR A 406 0.48 -13.89 -19.55
C THR A 406 1.06 -14.00 -20.95
N ILE A 407 1.73 -12.94 -21.41
CA ILE A 407 2.42 -12.89 -22.70
C ILE A 407 3.72 -13.71 -22.62
N ARG A 408 4.47 -13.52 -21.54
CA ARG A 408 5.68 -14.25 -21.14
C ARG A 408 5.69 -14.40 -19.62
N PRO A 409 6.47 -15.29 -19.03
CA PRO A 409 6.51 -15.46 -17.58
C PRO A 409 6.69 -14.15 -16.78
N ASN A 410 7.39 -13.18 -17.31
CA ASN A 410 7.65 -11.87 -16.67
C ASN A 410 6.87 -10.70 -17.31
N ILE A 411 5.95 -10.96 -18.27
CA ILE A 411 5.17 -9.92 -18.97
C ILE A 411 3.70 -10.32 -18.97
N GLN A 412 2.87 -9.48 -18.37
CA GLN A 412 1.43 -9.68 -18.28
C GLN A 412 0.67 -8.48 -18.83
N PHE A 413 -0.39 -8.76 -19.56
CA PHE A 413 -1.41 -7.78 -19.91
C PHE A 413 -2.62 -7.98 -18.99
N GLN A 414 -3.07 -6.92 -18.33
CA GLN A 414 -4.12 -6.98 -17.32
C GLN A 414 -5.21 -5.97 -17.65
N ASN A 415 -6.45 -6.45 -17.64
CA ASN A 415 -7.65 -5.63 -17.86
C ASN A 415 -8.49 -5.63 -16.59
N LEU A 416 -8.75 -4.45 -16.05
CA LEU A 416 -9.52 -4.27 -14.85
C LEU A 416 -10.69 -3.32 -15.14
N LEU A 417 -11.89 -3.73 -14.81
CA LEU A 417 -13.10 -2.93 -14.94
C LEU A 417 -13.77 -2.80 -13.58
N PHE A 418 -13.97 -1.57 -13.13
CA PHE A 418 -14.66 -1.26 -11.88
C PHE A 418 -15.99 -0.57 -12.19
N LEU A 419 -17.05 -1.06 -11.57
CA LEU A 419 -18.35 -0.44 -11.54
C LEU A 419 -18.59 0.06 -10.12
N GLN A 420 -18.51 1.36 -9.93
CA GLN A 420 -18.47 1.99 -8.62
C GLN A 420 -19.72 2.83 -8.40
N THR A 421 -20.33 2.70 -7.23
CA THR A 421 -21.46 3.50 -6.82
C THR A 421 -21.19 4.05 -5.42
N GLU A 422 -21.20 5.37 -5.29
CA GLU A 422 -21.11 6.04 -3.99
C GLU A 422 -22.41 5.77 -3.23
N ARG A 423 -22.29 5.36 -1.97
CA ARG A 423 -23.45 4.89 -1.21
C ARG A 423 -24.35 6.04 -0.76
N ARG A 424 -25.63 5.74 -0.70
CA ARG A 424 -26.62 6.58 -0.08
C ARG A 424 -26.39 6.59 1.44
N ASN A 425 -26.33 7.78 2.04
CA ASN A 425 -26.24 7.93 3.47
C ASN A 425 -27.11 9.09 3.96
N SER A 426 -27.48 9.06 5.24
CA SER A 426 -28.24 10.10 5.91
C SER A 426 -27.38 11.07 6.73
N ASN A 427 -26.06 10.83 6.78
CA ASN A 427 -25.13 11.66 7.52
C ASN A 427 -24.54 12.75 6.61
N PRO A 428 -24.85 14.06 6.84
CA PRO A 428 -24.32 15.14 6.03
C PRO A 428 -22.80 15.17 5.96
N ALA A 429 -22.13 14.83 7.08
CA ALA A 429 -20.68 14.87 7.16
C ALA A 429 -20.00 13.73 6.37
N ALA A 430 -20.72 12.65 6.07
CA ALA A 430 -20.22 11.55 5.25
C ALA A 430 -20.60 11.71 3.77
N SER A 431 -21.42 12.69 3.42
CA SER A 431 -21.87 12.95 2.05
C SER A 431 -20.93 13.94 1.40
N PHE A 432 -20.08 13.49 0.51
CA PHE A 432 -19.09 14.33 -0.15
C PHE A 432 -19.55 14.80 -1.54
N PHE A 433 -19.92 13.86 -2.40
CA PHE A 433 -20.39 14.17 -3.76
C PHE A 433 -21.86 13.83 -4.00
N VAL A 434 -22.49 13.17 -3.02
CA VAL A 434 -23.84 12.68 -3.17
C VAL A 434 -24.76 13.48 -2.26
N PRO A 435 -25.81 14.12 -2.77
CA PRO A 435 -26.83 14.75 -1.96
C PRO A 435 -27.44 13.75 -0.98
N LEU A 436 -27.80 14.24 0.21
CA LEU A 436 -28.41 13.41 1.25
C LEU A 436 -29.57 12.58 0.71
N GLY A 437 -29.56 11.31 1.03
CA GLY A 437 -30.62 10.38 0.67
C GLY A 437 -30.60 9.94 -0.79
N ARG A 438 -29.57 10.29 -1.58
CA ARG A 438 -29.42 9.87 -2.99
C ARG A 438 -28.09 9.19 -3.21
N GLU A 439 -28.03 8.30 -4.18
CA GLU A 439 -26.81 7.67 -4.67
C GLU A 439 -26.28 8.41 -5.89
N ALA A 440 -24.96 8.52 -6.02
CA ALA A 440 -24.33 9.05 -7.22
C ALA A 440 -24.57 8.11 -8.41
N PRO A 441 -24.61 8.65 -9.63
CA PRO A 441 -24.58 7.82 -10.82
C PRO A 441 -23.37 6.90 -10.79
N ARG A 442 -23.54 5.71 -11.35
CA ARG A 442 -22.47 4.71 -11.43
C ARG A 442 -21.26 5.26 -12.17
N THR A 443 -20.09 5.08 -11.61
CA THR A 443 -18.83 5.39 -12.24
C THR A 443 -18.25 4.10 -12.84
N TRP A 444 -17.83 4.20 -14.09
CA TRP A 444 -17.08 3.17 -14.79
C TRP A 444 -15.61 3.56 -14.76
N ARG A 445 -14.75 2.67 -14.26
CA ARG A 445 -13.30 2.87 -14.33
C ARG A 445 -12.67 1.66 -14.99
N TYR A 446 -11.91 1.90 -16.05
CA TYR A 446 -11.17 0.87 -16.77
C TYR A 446 -9.67 1.12 -16.62
N LEU A 447 -8.94 0.06 -16.27
CA LEU A 447 -7.48 0.06 -16.24
C LEU A 447 -6.98 -1.01 -17.20
N GLY A 448 -6.38 -0.59 -18.31
CA GLY A 448 -5.62 -1.46 -19.20
C GLY A 448 -4.14 -1.31 -18.89
N GLN A 449 -3.43 -2.40 -18.50
CA GLN A 449 -2.05 -2.26 -18.08
C GLN A 449 -1.15 -3.38 -18.56
N LEU A 450 0.08 -3.01 -18.94
CA LEU A 450 1.19 -3.91 -19.21
C LEU A 450 2.12 -3.90 -18.00
N ALA A 451 2.31 -5.07 -17.38
CA ALA A 451 3.20 -5.26 -16.23
C ALA A 451 4.40 -6.12 -16.64
N ILE A 452 5.60 -5.65 -16.33
CA ILE A 452 6.88 -6.29 -16.64
C ILE A 452 7.65 -6.43 -15.32
N SER A 453 8.14 -7.65 -15.01
CA SER A 453 9.02 -7.90 -13.85
C SER A 453 10.42 -8.24 -14.33
N PHE A 454 11.44 -7.84 -13.59
CA PHE A 454 12.87 -8.10 -13.91
C PHE A 454 13.72 -8.24 -12.65
#